data_101c0bc8470ebe2dd26648c9ac051bef
#
_entry.id   101c0bc8470ebe2dd26648c9ac051bef
#
_cell.length_a   1.000
_cell.length_b   1.000
_cell.length_c   1.000
_cell.angle_alpha   90.00
_cell.angle_beta   90.00
_cell.angle_gamma   90.00
#
_symmetry.space_group_name_H-M   'P 1'
#
loop_
_entity.id
_entity.type
_entity.pdbx_description
1 polymer ?
#
loop_
_entity_poly.entity_id
_entity_poly.type
_entity_poly.pdbx_seq_one_letter_code
_entity_poly.pdbx_strand_id
1 'polypeptide(L)'
;MNLSMELTAYPLEDKYLPVIEKYIEHLRGYKKIKLEVFPTCSVLFGKHDDVMEALSSSIKWSIEHKNKVVFISKFLPNYEAI
;
A
#
# COMPACT_ATOMS: atom_id res chain seq x y z
N MET A 1 -17.75 -7.94 -2.21
CA MET A 1 -17.24 -7.51 -0.88
C MET A 1 -16.22 -6.40 -1.06
N ASN A 2 -16.52 -5.25 -0.50
CA ASN A 2 -15.65 -4.08 -0.63
C ASN A 2 -14.84 -3.86 0.64
N LEU A 3 -13.65 -3.33 0.47
CA LEU A 3 -12.71 -3.10 1.55
C LEU A 3 -11.93 -1.82 1.30
N SER A 4 -11.83 -0.98 2.32
CA SER A 4 -10.85 0.10 2.35
C SER A 4 -9.69 -0.31 3.24
N MET A 5 -8.47 0.03 2.82
CA MET A 5 -7.27 -0.22 3.59
C MET A 5 -6.44 1.05 3.65
N GLU A 6 -6.09 1.47 4.86
CA GLU A 6 -5.06 2.47 5.06
C GLU A 6 -3.73 1.75 5.21
N LEU A 7 -2.76 2.12 4.42
CA LEU A 7 -1.46 1.46 4.42
C LEU A 7 -0.36 2.50 4.58
N THR A 8 0.49 2.30 5.59
CA THR A 8 1.66 3.12 5.81
C THR A 8 2.91 2.27 5.72
N ALA A 9 3.88 2.73 4.93
CA ALA A 9 5.17 2.08 4.79
C ALA A 9 6.23 2.96 5.47
N TYR A 10 6.98 2.38 6.40
CA TYR A 10 8.08 3.05 7.08
C TYR A 10 9.40 2.39 6.70
N PRO A 11 10.13 2.91 5.70
CA PRO A 11 11.44 2.40 5.38
C PRO A 11 12.43 2.68 6.52
N LEU A 12 13.19 1.66 6.90
CA LEU A 12 14.18 1.77 7.98
C LEU A 12 15.56 2.07 7.39
N GLU A 13 15.67 3.19 6.69
CA GLU A 13 16.92 3.62 6.08
C GLU A 13 16.95 5.14 5.98
N ASP A 14 18.17 5.71 5.92
CA ASP A 14 18.36 7.16 5.92
C ASP A 14 17.73 7.81 4.68
N LYS A 15 17.91 7.19 3.52
CA LYS A 15 17.34 7.68 2.26
C LYS A 15 15.98 7.03 2.01
N TYR A 16 14.99 7.39 2.82
CA TYR A 16 13.67 6.77 2.76
C TYR A 16 12.78 7.27 1.61
N LEU A 17 12.95 8.53 1.18
CA LEU A 17 12.09 9.10 0.14
C LEU A 17 12.12 8.33 -1.19
N PRO A 18 13.28 7.98 -1.74
CA PRO A 18 13.31 7.19 -2.98
C PRO A 18 12.61 5.84 -2.84
N VAL A 19 12.70 5.22 -1.67
CA VAL A 19 12.01 3.93 -1.42
C VAL A 19 10.49 4.13 -1.44
N ILE A 20 9.99 5.16 -0.77
CA ILE A 20 8.56 5.47 -0.74
C ILE A 20 8.05 5.81 -2.14
N GLU A 21 8.78 6.63 -2.90
CA GLU A 21 8.38 7.00 -4.25
C GLU A 21 8.25 5.78 -5.16
N LYS A 22 9.21 4.88 -5.13
CA LYS A 22 9.18 3.64 -5.91
C LYS A 22 8.04 2.71 -5.46
N TYR A 23 7.79 2.66 -4.17
CA TYR A 23 6.70 1.86 -3.62
C TYR A 23 5.34 2.39 -4.09
N ILE A 24 5.13 3.70 -4.05
CA ILE A 24 3.89 4.32 -4.53
C ILE A 24 3.70 4.04 -6.02
N GLU A 25 4.77 4.12 -6.81
CA GLU A 25 4.75 3.79 -8.21
C GLU A 25 4.32 2.34 -8.45
N HIS A 26 4.81 1.42 -7.62
CA HIS A 26 4.39 0.03 -7.62
C HIS A 26 2.89 -0.10 -7.35
N LEU A 27 2.37 0.60 -6.34
CA LEU A 27 0.94 0.59 -6.01
C LEU A 27 0.07 1.11 -7.15
N ARG A 28 0.52 2.13 -7.86
CA ARG A 28 -0.22 2.71 -8.98
C ARG A 28 -0.38 1.74 -10.15
N GLY A 29 0.37 0.65 -10.17
CA GLY A 29 0.23 -0.41 -11.14
C GLY A 29 -1.02 -1.26 -10.99
N TYR A 30 -1.68 -1.22 -9.82
CA TYR A 30 -2.89 -2.00 -9.56
C TYR A 30 -4.12 -1.28 -10.07
N LYS A 31 -4.62 -1.69 -11.24
CA LYS A 31 -5.73 -1.00 -11.92
C LYS A 31 -7.11 -1.33 -11.34
N LYS A 32 -7.23 -2.40 -10.58
CA LYS A 32 -8.50 -2.85 -10.00
C LYS A 32 -8.84 -2.18 -8.68
N ILE A 33 -7.92 -1.39 -8.14
CA ILE A 33 -8.13 -0.67 -6.90
C ILE A 33 -8.12 0.84 -7.15
N LYS A 34 -8.85 1.55 -6.31
CA LYS A 34 -8.77 3.00 -6.25
C LYS A 34 -7.71 3.35 -5.21
N LEU A 35 -6.81 4.25 -5.56
CA LEU A 35 -5.68 4.63 -4.70
C LEU A 35 -5.66 6.14 -4.51
N GLU A 36 -5.49 6.56 -3.26
CA GLU A 36 -5.23 7.95 -2.94
C GLU A 36 -4.05 8.01 -1.99
N VAL A 37 -3.08 8.87 -2.32
CA VAL A 37 -1.84 8.99 -1.55
C VAL A 37 -1.87 10.28 -0.74
N PHE A 38 -1.64 10.13 0.57
CA PHE A 38 -1.55 11.24 1.51
C PHE A 38 -0.13 11.33 2.05
N PRO A 39 0.24 12.44 2.72
CA PRO A 39 1.62 12.61 3.21
C PRO A 39 2.13 11.48 4.11
N THR A 40 1.26 10.86 4.91
CA THR A 40 1.67 9.85 5.88
C THR A 40 1.15 8.45 5.60
N CYS A 41 0.31 8.28 4.58
CA CYS A 41 -0.29 6.99 4.28
C CYS A 41 -0.84 6.93 2.86
N SER A 42 -1.21 5.74 2.45
CA SER A 42 -1.98 5.51 1.23
C SER A 42 -3.30 4.86 1.61
N VAL A 43 -4.38 5.20 0.89
CA VAL A 43 -5.68 4.58 1.08
C VAL A 43 -6.05 3.86 -0.20
N LEU A 44 -6.41 2.59 -0.07
CA LEU A 44 -6.80 1.73 -1.16
C LEU A 44 -8.25 1.31 -0.96
N PHE A 45 -9.02 1.30 -2.05
CA PHE A 45 -10.41 0.83 -2.02
C PHE A 45 -10.67 -0.05 -3.23
N GLY A 46 -11.39 -1.15 -3.00
CA GLY A 46 -11.81 -2.06 -4.05
C GLY A 46 -12.44 -3.31 -3.47
N LYS A 47 -12.51 -4.34 -4.28
CA LYS A 47 -12.97 -5.65 -3.80
C LYS A 47 -11.92 -6.21 -2.84
N HIS A 48 -12.40 -6.95 -1.85
CA HIS A 48 -11.54 -7.55 -0.82
C HIS A 48 -10.30 -8.22 -1.43
N ASP A 49 -10.48 -9.11 -2.41
CA ASP A 49 -9.37 -9.88 -2.97
C ASP A 49 -8.36 -9.00 -3.69
N ASP A 50 -8.83 -7.96 -4.39
CA ASP A 50 -7.94 -7.04 -5.09
C ASP A 50 -7.11 -6.19 -4.12
N VAL A 51 -7.73 -5.74 -3.02
CA VAL A 51 -7.02 -4.98 -1.99
C VAL A 51 -6.00 -5.86 -1.27
N MET A 52 -6.38 -7.09 -0.93
CA MET A 52 -5.47 -8.02 -0.26
C MET A 52 -4.32 -8.45 -1.17
N GLU A 53 -4.57 -8.58 -2.48
CA GLU A 53 -3.51 -8.83 -3.44
C GLU A 53 -2.50 -7.68 -3.47
N ALA A 54 -2.97 -6.44 -3.46
CA ALA A 54 -2.09 -5.28 -3.43
C ALA A 54 -1.22 -5.28 -2.16
N LEU A 55 -1.79 -5.64 -1.02
CA LEU A 55 -1.04 -5.74 0.25
C LEU A 55 0.02 -6.84 0.17
N SER A 56 -0.38 -8.04 -0.24
CA SER A 56 0.55 -9.18 -0.36
C SER A 56 1.69 -8.86 -1.31
N SER A 57 1.38 -8.27 -2.44
CA SER A 57 2.37 -7.89 -3.45
C SER A 57 3.30 -6.78 -2.96
N SER A 58 2.81 -5.86 -2.15
CA SER A 58 3.62 -4.81 -1.54
C SER A 58 4.71 -5.40 -0.64
N ILE A 59 4.34 -6.38 0.16
CA ILE A 59 5.28 -7.06 1.05
C ILE A 59 6.34 -7.81 0.22
N LYS A 60 5.90 -8.53 -0.82
CA LYS A 60 6.82 -9.24 -1.73
C LYS A 60 7.76 -8.28 -2.44
N TRP A 61 7.24 -7.15 -2.91
CA TRP A 61 8.05 -6.13 -3.56
C TRP A 61 9.17 -5.65 -2.64
N SER A 62 8.85 -5.39 -1.37
CA SER A 62 9.82 -4.97 -0.37
C SER A 62 10.92 -6.02 -0.17
N ILE A 63 10.54 -7.30 -0.10
CA ILE A 63 11.49 -8.40 0.05
C ILE A 63 12.42 -8.49 -1.18
N GLU A 64 11.85 -8.42 -2.36
CA GLU A 64 12.60 -8.52 -3.62
C GLU A 64 13.61 -7.39 -3.79
N HIS A 65 13.26 -6.19 -3.34
CA HIS A 65 14.13 -5.01 -3.41
C HIS A 65 15.07 -4.90 -2.21
N LYS A 66 15.03 -5.90 -1.31
CA LYS A 66 15.88 -5.97 -0.11
C LYS A 66 15.77 -4.74 0.79
N ASN A 67 14.59 -4.12 0.78
CA ASN A 67 14.30 -2.98 1.63
C ASN A 67 13.81 -3.45 3.00
N LYS A 68 14.28 -2.79 4.05
CA LYS A 68 13.73 -2.98 5.40
C LYS A 68 12.61 -1.96 5.59
N VAL A 69 11.38 -2.44 5.54
CA VAL A 69 10.20 -1.58 5.63
C VAL A 69 9.24 -2.16 6.66
N VAL A 70 8.73 -1.29 7.53
CA VAL A 70 7.63 -1.64 8.42
C VAL A 70 6.33 -1.22 7.75
N PHE A 71 5.39 -2.16 7.59
CA PHE A 71 4.07 -1.86 7.07
C PHE A 71 3.06 -1.86 8.22
N ILE A 72 2.23 -0.82 8.28
CA ILE A 72 1.11 -0.75 9.21
C ILE A 72 -0.15 -0.56 8.40
N SER A 73 -1.15 -1.41 8.63
CA SER A 73 -2.40 -1.37 7.90
C SER A 73 -3.59 -1.27 8.84
N LYS A 74 -4.60 -0.52 8.42
CA LYS A 74 -5.91 -0.48 9.05
C LYS A 74 -6.94 -0.85 8.00
N PHE A 75 -7.91 -1.67 8.38
CA PHE A 75 -8.92 -2.19 7.46
C PHE A 75 -10.31 -1.71 7.85
N LEU A 76 -11.07 -1.26 6.86
CA LEU A 76 -12.46 -0.83 7.01
C LEU A 76 -13.32 -1.65 6.05
N PRO A 77 -13.85 -2.81 6.50
CA PRO A 77 -14.72 -3.62 5.67
C PRO A 77 -16.04 -2.92 5.38
N ASN A 78 -16.53 -3.06 4.15
CA ASN A 78 -17.80 -2.47 3.69
C ASN A 78 -17.86 -0.95 3.78
N TYR A 79 -16.71 -0.28 3.70
CA TYR A 79 -16.64 1.17 3.77
C TYR A 79 -15.78 1.72 2.63
N GLU A 80 -16.33 2.68 1.90
CA GLU A 80 -15.62 3.37 0.82
C GLU A 80 -14.98 4.65 1.40
N ALA A 81 -13.69 4.57 1.73
CA ALA A 81 -12.97 5.66 2.38
C ALA A 81 -12.53 6.76 1.41
N ILE A 82 -12.50 6.44 0.12
CA ILE A 82 -12.06 7.39 -0.93
C ILE A 82 -12.94 7.35 -2.17
#